data_7d3d5b89601ed342b96ec2562f983c2e
#
_entry.id   7d3d5b89601ed342b96ec2562f983c2e
#
_cell.length_a   1.000
_cell.length_b   1.000
_cell.length_c   1.000
_cell.angle_alpha   90.00
_cell.angle_beta   90.00
_cell.angle_gamma   90.00
#
_symmetry.space_group_name_H-M   'P 1'
#
loop_
_entity.id
_entity.type
_entity.pdbx_description
1 polymer ?
#
loop_
_entity_poly.entity_id
_entity_poly.type
_entity_poly.pdbx_seq_one_letter_code
_entity_poly.pdbx_strand_id
1 'polypeptide(L)'
;RLNVALRERRGLVYNVESNLTSYTDTGTFCIYFGCDPKDADLCTRLVYKELKRLRDAKMTSSQLAAAKKQLIGQIGVASDNNENNALGMAKTFLHYNKYEASEAVFRRIEQLTPEILLEVANEMFAEDYLSTLIYD
;
A
#
# COMPACT_ATOMS: atom_id res chain seq x y z
N ARG A 1 -4.13 -2.48 -8.20
CA ARG A 1 -3.39 -2.28 -9.47
C ARG A 1 -2.40 -3.42 -9.72
N LEU A 2 -1.49 -3.71 -8.80
CA LEU A 2 -0.50 -4.79 -8.94
C LEU A 2 -1.16 -6.14 -9.19
N ASN A 3 -2.18 -6.53 -8.41
CA ASN A 3 -2.91 -7.76 -8.61
C ASN A 3 -3.50 -7.87 -10.03
N VAL A 4 -4.12 -6.79 -10.52
CA VAL A 4 -4.65 -6.74 -11.89
C VAL A 4 -3.54 -6.86 -12.93
N ALA A 5 -2.40 -6.18 -12.72
CA ALA A 5 -1.32 -6.13 -13.70
C ALA A 5 -0.54 -7.44 -13.80
N LEU A 6 -0.29 -8.11 -12.67
CA LEU A 6 0.57 -9.30 -12.59
C LEU A 6 -0.22 -10.61 -12.57
N ARG A 7 -1.34 -10.66 -11.83
CA ARG A 7 -2.10 -11.88 -11.63
C ARG A 7 -3.28 -12.00 -12.59
N GLU A 8 -4.24 -11.06 -12.53
CA GLU A 8 -5.51 -11.22 -13.25
C GLU A 8 -5.33 -11.18 -14.78
N ARG A 9 -4.52 -10.25 -15.29
CA ARG A 9 -4.31 -10.09 -16.75
C ARG A 9 -3.29 -11.04 -17.33
N ARG A 10 -2.33 -11.53 -16.55
CA ARG A 10 -1.17 -12.25 -17.07
C ARG A 10 -0.92 -13.59 -16.41
N GLY A 11 -1.44 -13.83 -15.23
CA GLY A 11 -1.21 -15.06 -14.49
C GLY A 11 0.25 -15.34 -14.14
N LEU A 12 1.07 -14.27 -13.98
CA LEU A 12 2.51 -14.39 -13.78
C LEU A 12 2.92 -14.67 -12.34
N VAL A 13 2.05 -14.37 -11.38
CA VAL A 13 2.37 -14.47 -9.95
C VAL A 13 1.35 -15.34 -9.23
N TYR A 14 1.81 -16.08 -8.23
CA TYR A 14 0.96 -16.86 -7.33
C TYR A 14 0.26 -15.95 -6.33
N ASN A 15 1.01 -15.00 -5.79
CA ASN A 15 0.52 -13.94 -4.90
C ASN A 15 1.25 -12.64 -5.20
N VAL A 16 0.64 -11.52 -4.83
CA VAL A 16 1.26 -10.19 -4.83
C VAL A 16 0.66 -9.37 -3.70
N GLU A 17 1.51 -8.80 -2.89
CA GLU A 17 1.13 -8.02 -1.72
C GLU A 17 1.93 -6.71 -1.66
N SER A 18 1.36 -5.71 -1.04
CA SER A 18 2.06 -4.48 -0.69
C SER A 18 1.79 -4.15 0.77
N ASN A 19 2.84 -3.96 1.54
CA ASN A 19 2.79 -3.72 2.97
C ASN A 19 3.54 -2.45 3.32
N LEU A 20 3.00 -1.70 4.27
CA LEU A 20 3.65 -0.57 4.91
C LEU A 20 3.91 -0.93 6.37
N THR A 21 5.17 -0.94 6.75
CA THR A 21 5.58 -1.11 8.15
C THR A 21 6.07 0.23 8.68
N SER A 22 5.40 0.72 9.72
CA SER A 22 5.78 1.97 10.39
C SER A 22 6.51 1.68 11.68
N TYR A 23 7.62 2.37 11.89
CA TYR A 23 8.36 2.44 13.14
C TYR A 23 8.27 3.85 13.71
N THR A 24 8.79 4.09 14.91
CA THR A 24 8.73 5.41 15.58
C THR A 24 9.54 6.49 14.86
N ASP A 25 10.57 6.10 14.15
CA ASP A 25 11.58 6.97 13.52
C ASP A 25 11.77 6.70 12.03
N THR A 26 11.15 5.67 11.48
CA THR A 26 11.28 5.28 10.07
C THR A 26 10.08 4.47 9.58
N GLY A 27 10.11 4.03 8.33
CA GLY A 27 9.11 3.14 7.76
C GLY A 27 9.64 2.42 6.53
N THR A 28 9.02 1.30 6.21
CA THR A 28 9.34 0.53 5.01
C THR A 28 8.09 0.21 4.24
N PHE A 29 8.08 0.55 2.96
CA PHE A 29 7.08 0.08 2.01
C PHE A 29 7.65 -1.08 1.21
N CYS A 30 7.01 -2.23 1.26
CA CYS A 30 7.46 -3.44 0.60
C CYS A 30 6.40 -3.96 -0.37
N ILE A 31 6.83 -4.32 -1.56
CA ILE A 31 6.03 -5.11 -2.51
C ILE A 31 6.68 -6.49 -2.59
N TYR A 32 5.89 -7.51 -2.28
CA TYR A 32 6.28 -8.91 -2.37
C TYR A 32 5.44 -9.62 -3.40
N PHE A 33 6.05 -10.47 -4.21
CA PHE A 33 5.35 -11.38 -5.11
C PHE A 33 6.12 -12.69 -5.29
N GLY A 34 5.38 -13.77 -5.49
CA GLY A 34 5.92 -15.09 -5.84
C GLY A 34 5.59 -15.44 -7.29
N CYS A 35 6.60 -15.81 -8.06
CA CYS A 35 6.45 -16.19 -9.48
C CYS A 35 7.44 -17.30 -9.86
N ASP A 36 7.30 -17.85 -11.06
CA ASP A 36 8.31 -18.73 -11.62
C ASP A 36 9.62 -17.96 -11.88
N PRO A 37 10.81 -18.57 -11.68
CA PRO A 37 12.11 -17.91 -11.90
C PRO A 37 12.24 -17.25 -13.27
N LYS A 38 11.74 -17.90 -14.32
CA LYS A 38 11.74 -17.37 -15.71
C LYS A 38 10.97 -16.06 -15.89
N ASP A 39 10.01 -15.77 -14.99
CA ASP A 39 9.12 -14.61 -15.06
C ASP A 39 9.54 -13.49 -14.09
N ALA A 40 10.54 -13.70 -13.25
CA ALA A 40 10.97 -12.77 -12.20
C ALA A 40 11.33 -11.37 -12.75
N ASP A 41 12.13 -11.31 -13.81
CA ASP A 41 12.51 -10.05 -14.45
C ASP A 41 11.31 -9.31 -15.06
N LEU A 42 10.39 -10.06 -15.67
CA LEU A 42 9.18 -9.48 -16.24
C LEU A 42 8.28 -8.92 -15.16
N CYS A 43 8.07 -9.65 -14.08
CA CYS A 43 7.29 -9.21 -12.93
C CYS A 43 7.89 -7.97 -12.29
N THR A 44 9.20 -7.94 -12.08
CA THR A 44 9.92 -6.78 -11.54
C THR A 44 9.70 -5.54 -12.42
N ARG A 45 9.90 -5.65 -13.74
CA ARG A 45 9.64 -4.54 -14.67
C ARG A 45 8.19 -4.05 -14.63
N LEU A 46 7.23 -4.95 -14.46
CA LEU A 46 5.81 -4.58 -14.37
C LEU A 46 5.50 -3.85 -13.06
N VAL A 47 6.12 -4.24 -11.96
CA VAL A 47 6.02 -3.51 -10.68
C VAL A 47 6.56 -2.10 -10.85
N TYR A 48 7.78 -1.94 -11.32
CA TYR A 48 8.37 -0.61 -11.56
C TYR A 48 7.53 0.23 -12.52
N LYS A 49 6.95 -0.36 -13.55
CA LYS A 49 6.02 0.32 -14.46
C LYS A 49 4.77 0.85 -13.74
N GLU A 50 4.19 0.07 -12.85
CA GLU A 50 3.00 0.52 -12.08
C GLU A 50 3.38 1.62 -11.07
N LEU A 51 4.55 1.53 -10.42
CA LEU A 51 5.05 2.59 -9.55
C LEU A 51 5.33 3.87 -10.33
N LYS A 52 5.95 3.76 -11.50
CA LYS A 52 6.17 4.90 -12.40
C LYS A 52 4.85 5.57 -12.80
N ARG A 53 3.81 4.80 -13.11
CA ARG A 53 2.49 5.35 -13.45
C ARG A 53 1.84 6.12 -12.29
N LEU A 54 2.13 5.74 -11.05
CA LEU A 54 1.66 6.48 -9.87
C LEU A 54 2.38 7.81 -9.71
N ARG A 55 3.64 7.90 -10.13
CA ARG A 55 4.45 9.14 -10.10
C ARG A 55 4.14 10.07 -11.26
N ASP A 56 3.85 9.52 -12.44
CA ASP A 56 3.72 10.31 -13.68
C ASP A 56 2.33 10.92 -13.84
N ALA A 57 1.30 10.33 -13.24
CA ALA A 57 -0.08 10.74 -13.47
C ALA A 57 -0.94 10.69 -12.21
N LYS A 58 -1.69 11.76 -12.01
CA LYS A 58 -2.72 11.82 -10.96
C LYS A 58 -3.78 10.74 -11.15
N MET A 59 -4.23 10.19 -10.05
CA MET A 59 -5.44 9.35 -10.06
C MET A 59 -6.65 10.21 -10.44
N THR A 60 -7.57 9.63 -11.20
CA THR A 60 -8.88 10.27 -11.40
C THR A 60 -9.68 10.29 -10.10
N SER A 61 -10.60 11.25 -9.97
CA SER A 61 -11.48 11.33 -8.78
C SER A 61 -12.25 10.03 -8.54
N SER A 62 -12.69 9.35 -9.61
CA SER A 62 -13.38 8.07 -9.53
C SER A 62 -12.47 6.95 -9.01
N GLN A 63 -11.23 6.88 -9.49
CA GLN A 63 -10.25 5.89 -9.00
C GLN A 63 -9.92 6.11 -7.53
N LEU A 64 -9.73 7.37 -7.12
CA LEU A 64 -9.47 7.71 -5.73
C LEU A 64 -10.66 7.37 -4.84
N ALA A 65 -11.88 7.71 -5.25
CA ALA A 65 -13.09 7.38 -4.50
C ALA A 65 -13.24 5.86 -4.30
N ALA A 66 -13.00 5.06 -5.34
CA ALA A 66 -13.02 3.60 -5.24
C ALA A 66 -11.95 3.07 -4.27
N ALA A 67 -10.72 3.61 -4.33
CA ALA A 67 -9.63 3.22 -3.43
C ALA A 67 -9.95 3.57 -1.96
N LYS A 68 -10.48 4.78 -1.69
CA LYS A 68 -10.92 5.19 -0.35
C LYS A 68 -11.99 4.27 0.20
N LYS A 69 -13.02 3.98 -0.59
CA LYS A 69 -14.11 3.07 -0.19
C LYS A 69 -13.58 1.68 0.15
N GLN A 70 -12.66 1.15 -0.66
CA GLN A 70 -12.04 -0.14 -0.41
C GLN A 70 -11.23 -0.13 0.90
N LEU A 71 -10.39 0.89 1.11
CA LEU A 71 -9.54 1.00 2.30
C LEU A 71 -10.39 1.15 3.58
N ILE A 72 -11.39 2.04 3.57
CA ILE A 72 -12.31 2.23 4.71
C ILE A 72 -13.04 0.92 5.02
N GLY A 73 -13.51 0.20 4.00
CA GLY A 73 -14.15 -1.11 4.19
C GLY A 73 -13.22 -2.15 4.80
N GLN A 74 -11.96 -2.21 4.36
CA GLN A 74 -10.97 -3.13 4.92
C GLN A 74 -10.64 -2.80 6.39
N ILE A 75 -10.49 -1.51 6.73
CA ILE A 75 -10.27 -1.07 8.12
C ILE A 75 -11.50 -1.41 8.97
N GLY A 76 -12.71 -1.18 8.46
CA GLY A 76 -13.95 -1.51 9.18
C GLY A 76 -14.02 -3.00 9.53
N VAL A 77 -13.80 -3.88 8.55
CA VAL A 77 -13.77 -5.34 8.78
C VAL A 77 -12.66 -5.75 9.77
N ALA A 78 -11.47 -5.14 9.65
CA ALA A 78 -10.37 -5.42 10.58
C ALA A 78 -10.69 -4.97 12.01
N SER A 79 -11.46 -3.90 12.19
CA SER A 79 -11.89 -3.36 13.49
C SER A 79 -12.90 -4.26 14.21
N ASP A 80 -13.59 -5.15 13.51
CA ASP A 80 -14.50 -6.13 14.12
C ASP A 80 -13.74 -7.23 14.88
N ASN A 81 -12.44 -7.39 14.63
CA ASN A 81 -11.59 -8.28 15.43
C ASN A 81 -11.09 -7.56 16.68
N ASN A 82 -11.75 -7.80 17.81
CA ASN A 82 -11.48 -7.15 19.09
C ASN A 82 -10.03 -7.33 19.59
N GLU A 83 -9.41 -8.48 19.35
CA GLU A 83 -8.04 -8.76 19.78
C GLU A 83 -7.03 -7.91 19.00
N ASN A 84 -7.13 -7.91 17.68
CA ASN A 84 -6.28 -7.10 16.82
C ASN A 84 -6.47 -5.60 17.07
N ASN A 85 -7.71 -5.18 17.33
CA ASN A 85 -8.03 -3.81 17.65
C ASN A 85 -7.40 -3.39 18.98
N ALA A 86 -7.53 -4.20 20.03
CA ALA A 86 -6.93 -3.95 21.32
C ALA A 86 -5.39 -3.85 21.25
N LEU A 87 -4.74 -4.75 20.50
CA LEU A 87 -3.29 -4.72 20.27
C LEU A 87 -2.86 -3.47 19.48
N GLY A 88 -3.63 -3.09 18.46
CA GLY A 88 -3.39 -1.88 17.68
C GLY A 88 -3.49 -0.62 18.55
N MET A 89 -4.52 -0.52 19.37
CA MET A 89 -4.71 0.57 20.34
C MET A 89 -3.57 0.65 21.34
N ALA A 90 -3.17 -0.50 21.91
CA ALA A 90 -2.07 -0.57 22.87
C ALA A 90 -0.74 -0.10 22.24
N LYS A 91 -0.43 -0.54 21.03
CA LYS A 91 0.76 -0.08 20.30
C LYS A 91 0.72 1.43 20.03
N THR A 92 -0.40 1.95 19.55
CA THR A 92 -0.56 3.38 19.28
C THR A 92 -0.40 4.21 20.55
N PHE A 93 -0.99 3.76 21.66
CA PHE A 93 -0.84 4.42 22.94
C PHE A 93 0.60 4.38 23.46
N LEU A 94 1.27 3.21 23.35
CA LEU A 94 2.65 3.04 23.80
C LEU A 94 3.63 3.95 23.04
N HIS A 95 3.46 4.09 21.71
CA HIS A 95 4.38 4.87 20.89
C HIS A 95 4.08 6.37 20.87
N TYR A 96 2.80 6.74 20.89
CA TYR A 96 2.38 8.13 20.65
C TYR A 96 1.65 8.75 21.83
N ASN A 97 1.40 7.99 22.92
CA ASN A 97 0.59 8.40 24.06
C ASN A 97 -0.78 8.98 23.64
N LYS A 98 -1.36 8.46 22.58
CA LYS A 98 -2.63 8.89 22.00
C LYS A 98 -3.46 7.68 21.58
N TYR A 99 -4.76 7.81 21.76
CA TYR A 99 -5.74 6.93 21.12
C TYR A 99 -6.39 7.68 19.97
N GLU A 100 -6.49 7.01 18.84
CA GLU A 100 -7.18 7.53 17.68
C GLU A 100 -8.37 6.63 17.33
N ALA A 101 -9.57 7.18 17.38
CA ALA A 101 -10.77 6.48 16.99
C ALA A 101 -10.79 6.22 15.47
N SER A 102 -11.40 5.11 15.05
CA SER A 102 -11.49 4.72 13.63
C SER A 102 -12.13 5.82 12.77
N GLU A 103 -13.08 6.57 13.32
CA GLU A 103 -13.73 7.69 12.63
C GLU A 103 -12.77 8.83 12.29
N ALA A 104 -11.75 9.04 13.12
CA ALA A 104 -10.71 10.05 12.84
C ALA A 104 -9.80 9.57 11.68
N VAL A 105 -9.48 8.29 11.64
CA VAL A 105 -8.74 7.68 10.53
C VAL A 105 -9.55 7.76 9.24
N PHE A 106 -10.85 7.44 9.28
CA PHE A 106 -11.73 7.54 8.11
C PHE A 106 -11.81 8.97 7.57
N ARG A 107 -11.96 9.96 8.44
CA ARG A 107 -11.95 11.39 8.03
C ARG A 107 -10.64 11.77 7.33
N ARG A 108 -9.49 11.32 7.82
CA ARG A 108 -8.20 11.57 7.15
C ARG A 108 -8.12 10.91 5.78
N ILE A 109 -8.61 9.68 5.64
CA ILE A 109 -8.67 9.00 4.34
C ILE A 109 -9.58 9.78 3.37
N GLU A 110 -10.71 10.29 3.84
CA GLU A 110 -11.64 11.08 3.03
C GLU A 110 -11.05 12.41 2.56
N GLN A 111 -10.14 13.00 3.32
CA GLN A 111 -9.46 14.25 2.97
C GLN A 111 -8.34 14.09 1.94
N LEU A 112 -7.90 12.87 1.64
CA LEU A 112 -6.86 12.64 0.63
C LEU A 112 -7.31 13.14 -0.75
N THR A 113 -6.39 13.78 -1.47
CA THR A 113 -6.62 14.26 -2.83
C THR A 113 -5.70 13.56 -3.83
N PRO A 114 -6.00 13.60 -5.13
CA PRO A 114 -5.08 13.05 -6.14
C PRO A 114 -3.70 13.72 -6.12
N GLU A 115 -3.65 15.00 -5.75
CA GLU A 115 -2.43 15.79 -5.63
C GLU A 115 -1.53 15.25 -4.51
N ILE A 116 -2.09 15.07 -3.31
CA ILE A 116 -1.37 14.51 -2.16
C ILE A 116 -0.81 13.12 -2.50
N LEU A 117 -1.61 12.28 -3.16
CA LEU A 117 -1.14 10.94 -3.55
C LEU A 117 -0.02 10.98 -4.59
N LEU A 118 -0.07 11.93 -5.54
CA LEU A 118 0.99 12.12 -6.51
C LEU A 118 2.29 12.58 -5.85
N GLU A 119 2.21 13.51 -4.91
CA GLU A 119 3.34 14.01 -4.13
C GLU A 119 4.02 12.87 -3.36
N VAL A 120 3.25 12.12 -2.57
CA VAL A 120 3.75 10.96 -1.82
C VAL A 120 4.32 9.88 -2.75
N ALA A 121 3.70 9.63 -3.91
CA ALA A 121 4.22 8.67 -4.86
C ALA A 121 5.58 9.09 -5.43
N ASN A 122 5.79 10.38 -5.68
CA ASN A 122 7.08 10.89 -6.15
C ASN A 122 8.14 10.85 -5.06
N GLU A 123 7.78 11.08 -3.81
CA GLU A 123 8.69 10.97 -2.67
C GLU A 123 9.10 9.50 -2.42
N MET A 124 8.13 8.58 -2.37
CA MET A 124 8.39 7.21 -1.94
C MET A 124 8.90 6.29 -3.05
N PHE A 125 8.51 6.52 -4.31
CA PHE A 125 8.78 5.59 -5.41
C PHE A 125 9.81 6.12 -6.40
N ALA A 126 10.63 7.12 -6.03
CA ALA A 126 11.77 7.51 -6.84
C ALA A 126 12.72 6.32 -7.01
N GLU A 127 13.26 6.12 -8.20
CA GLU A 127 14.04 4.91 -8.54
C GLU A 127 15.25 4.73 -7.62
N ASP A 128 15.88 5.83 -7.22
CA ASP A 128 17.05 5.85 -6.33
C ASP A 128 16.73 5.34 -4.89
N TYR A 129 15.46 5.28 -4.52
CA TYR A 129 15.02 4.81 -3.20
C TYR A 129 14.50 3.37 -3.22
N LEU A 130 14.45 2.75 -4.39
CA LEU A 130 13.93 1.41 -4.55
C LEU A 130 15.07 0.39 -4.56
N SER A 131 14.94 -0.64 -3.74
CA SER A 131 15.83 -1.79 -3.73
C SER A 131 15.04 -3.04 -4.13
N THR A 132 15.66 -3.91 -4.91
CA THR A 132 15.07 -5.18 -5.33
C THR A 132 15.88 -6.34 -4.75
N LEU A 133 15.19 -7.28 -4.11
CA LEU A 133 15.77 -8.51 -3.60
C LEU A 133 15.04 -9.69 -4.24
N ILE A 134 15.81 -10.60 -4.82
CA ILE A 134 15.30 -11.82 -5.46
C ILE A 134 15.85 -13.02 -4.67
N TYR A 135 14.97 -13.94 -4.32
CA TYR A 135 15.29 -15.24 -3.73
C TYR A 135 15.01 -16.32 -4.78
N ASP A 136 15.96 -17.19 -4.98
CA ASP A 136 15.87 -18.39 -5.81
C ASP A 136 15.52 -19.62 -4.98
#